data_2530f4f39e25be67d4bdfc4587062ec5
#
_entry.id   2530f4f39e25be67d4bdfc4587062ec5
#
_cell.length_a   1.000
_cell.length_b   1.000
_cell.length_c   1.000
_cell.angle_alpha   90.00
_cell.angle_beta   90.00
_cell.angle_gamma   90.00
#
_symmetry.space_group_name_H-M   'P 1'
#
loop_
_entity.id
_entity.type
_entity.pdbx_description
1 polymer ?
#
loop_
_entity_poly.entity_id
_entity_poly.type
_entity_poly.pdbx_seq_one_letter_code
_entity_poly.pdbx_strand_id
1 'polypeptide(L)'
;MALRDRLNDPLPVTAPLVLNPLMARMAEAAGFPAGYLGGGATGYAKVALEANLNLTEMCQAALDIRAVSGLPLILDGACGYGDP
;
A
#
# COMPACT_ATOMS: atom_id res chain seq x y z
N MET A 1 0.26 17.27 1.88
CA MET A 1 1.67 17.13 2.29
C MET A 1 2.20 15.81 1.78
N ALA A 2 3.37 15.81 1.15
CA ALA A 2 3.97 14.59 0.62
C ALA A 2 4.41 13.65 1.74
N LEU A 3 4.46 12.35 1.46
CA LEU A 3 4.87 11.34 2.43
C LEU A 3 6.27 11.63 2.99
N ARG A 4 7.21 12.06 2.13
CA ARG A 4 8.57 12.40 2.57
C ARG A 4 8.56 13.44 3.69
N ASP A 5 7.71 14.46 3.59
CA ASP A 5 7.60 15.50 4.61
C ASP A 5 7.03 14.95 5.91
N ARG A 6 6.08 14.02 5.80
CA ARG A 6 5.50 13.35 6.97
C ARG A 6 6.52 12.47 7.68
N LEU A 7 7.35 11.77 6.91
CA LEU A 7 8.39 10.90 7.48
C LEU A 7 9.48 11.70 8.20
N ASN A 8 9.69 12.96 7.84
CA ASN A 8 10.63 13.84 8.51
C ASN A 8 10.05 14.54 9.74
N ASP A 9 8.76 14.37 9.99
CA ASP A 9 8.11 14.91 11.19
C ASP A 9 8.56 14.11 12.40
N PRO A 10 8.80 14.76 13.57
CA PRO A 10 9.16 14.04 14.79
C PRO A 10 8.06 13.09 15.29
N LEU A 11 6.81 13.29 14.86
CA LEU A 11 5.72 12.37 15.21
C LEU A 11 5.72 11.17 14.27
N PRO A 12 5.40 9.96 14.79
CA PRO A 12 5.31 8.77 13.95
C PRO A 12 4.23 8.89 12.88
N VAL A 13 4.48 8.28 11.72
CA VAL A 13 3.48 8.15 10.66
C VAL A 13 2.72 6.85 10.88
N THR A 14 1.38 6.95 11.00
CA THR A 14 0.52 5.79 11.07
C THR A 14 0.01 5.46 9.67
N ALA A 15 0.35 4.26 9.18
CA ALA A 15 -0.03 3.80 7.86
C ALA A 15 -0.83 2.51 7.98
N PRO A 16 -2.18 2.58 8.04
CA PRO A 16 -2.98 1.36 8.14
C PRO A 16 -2.89 0.54 6.87
N LEU A 17 -3.14 -0.75 7.01
CA LEU A 17 -3.20 -1.67 5.88
C LEU A 17 -4.35 -1.30 4.95
N VAL A 18 -4.06 -1.16 3.65
CA VAL A 18 -5.06 -0.93 2.63
C VAL A 18 -4.84 -1.95 1.51
N LEU A 19 -5.86 -2.72 1.17
CA LEU A 19 -5.78 -3.80 0.20
C LEU A 19 -6.44 -3.46 -1.13
N ASN A 20 -7.31 -2.47 -1.14
CA ASN A 20 -8.14 -2.16 -2.29
C ASN A 20 -8.56 -0.69 -2.27
N PRO A 21 -9.16 -0.20 -3.37
CA PRO A 21 -9.59 1.19 -3.45
C PRO A 21 -10.54 1.63 -2.34
N LEU A 22 -11.46 0.77 -1.93
CA LEU A 22 -12.42 1.13 -0.87
C LEU A 22 -11.71 1.38 0.45
N MET A 23 -10.80 0.48 0.84
CA MET A 23 -10.04 0.63 2.08
C MET A 23 -9.18 1.90 2.07
N ALA A 24 -8.59 2.21 0.92
CA ALA A 24 -7.79 3.42 0.77
C ALA A 24 -8.64 4.68 0.94
N ARG A 25 -9.82 4.71 0.36
CA ARG A 25 -10.74 5.85 0.53
C ARG A 25 -11.21 5.99 1.98
N MET A 26 -11.46 4.88 2.65
CA MET A 26 -11.84 4.89 4.06
C MET A 26 -10.70 5.43 4.93
N ALA A 27 -9.47 5.00 4.68
CA ALA A 27 -8.30 5.49 5.41
C ALA A 27 -8.08 6.99 5.18
N GLU A 28 -8.22 7.44 3.94
CA GLU A 28 -8.10 8.84 3.58
C GLU A 28 -9.17 9.67 4.31
N ALA A 29 -10.41 9.23 4.28
CA ALA A 29 -11.52 9.92 4.94
C ALA A 29 -11.35 9.97 6.46
N ALA A 30 -10.74 8.94 7.04
CA ALA A 30 -10.45 8.89 8.47
C ALA A 30 -9.25 9.78 8.88
N GLY A 31 -8.55 10.36 7.92
CA GLY A 31 -7.45 11.29 8.20
C GLY A 31 -6.08 10.67 8.36
N PHE A 32 -5.89 9.40 7.98
CA PHE A 32 -4.57 8.79 8.02
C PHE A 32 -3.64 9.41 6.99
N PRO A 33 -2.35 9.62 7.32
CA PRO A 33 -1.41 10.28 6.43
C PRO A 33 -0.89 9.38 5.30
N ALA A 34 -1.03 8.06 5.41
CA ALA A 34 -0.52 7.10 4.45
C ALA A 34 -1.26 5.78 4.57
N GLY A 35 -1.12 4.91 3.58
CA GLY A 35 -1.59 3.54 3.61
C GLY A 35 -0.46 2.58 3.31
N TYR A 36 -0.56 1.35 3.82
CA TYR A 36 0.42 0.30 3.61
C TYR A 36 -0.19 -0.83 2.79
N LEU A 37 0.40 -1.12 1.62
CA LEU A 37 -0.02 -2.22 0.77
C LEU A 37 1.01 -3.35 0.91
N GLY A 38 0.66 -4.37 1.70
CA GLY A 38 1.55 -5.46 2.01
C GLY A 38 1.34 -6.67 1.10
N GLY A 39 2.45 -7.35 0.77
CA GLY A 39 2.42 -8.54 -0.07
C GLY A 39 1.67 -9.71 0.57
N GLY A 40 1.92 -9.96 1.86
CA GLY A 40 1.25 -11.04 2.58
C GLY A 40 -0.25 -10.85 2.64
N ALA A 41 -0.71 -9.63 2.96
CA ALA A 41 -2.13 -9.33 3.04
C ALA A 41 -2.79 -9.37 1.65
N THR A 42 -2.10 -8.88 0.62
CA THR A 42 -2.60 -8.93 -0.75
C THR A 42 -2.72 -10.37 -1.22
N GLY A 43 -1.73 -11.20 -0.93
CA GLY A 43 -1.77 -12.62 -1.25
C GLY A 43 -2.92 -13.33 -0.54
N TYR A 44 -3.12 -13.03 0.73
CA TYR A 44 -4.23 -13.61 1.51
C TYR A 44 -5.58 -13.24 0.88
N ALA A 45 -5.76 -12.00 0.48
CA ALA A 45 -7.00 -11.54 -0.14
C ALA A 45 -7.26 -12.23 -1.50
N LYS A 46 -6.19 -12.64 -2.19
CA LYS A 46 -6.28 -13.37 -3.47
C LYS A 46 -6.25 -14.89 -3.30
N VAL A 47 -6.25 -15.37 -2.05
CA VAL A 47 -6.13 -16.80 -1.71
C VAL A 47 -4.86 -17.39 -2.32
N ALA A 48 -3.76 -16.66 -2.19
CA ALA A 48 -2.45 -17.03 -2.70
C ALA A 48 -1.38 -16.77 -1.66
N LEU A 49 -0.25 -17.48 -1.77
CA LEU A 49 0.91 -17.18 -0.93
C LEU A 49 1.60 -15.93 -1.47
N GLU A 50 2.22 -15.13 -0.58
CA GLU A 50 2.97 -13.95 -0.98
C GLU A 50 4.03 -14.30 -2.04
N ALA A 51 4.69 -15.45 -1.90
CA ALA A 51 5.70 -15.89 -2.84
C ALA A 51 5.17 -16.13 -4.26
N ASN A 52 3.87 -16.31 -4.40
CA ASN A 52 3.22 -16.52 -5.70
C ASN A 52 2.74 -15.22 -6.35
N LEU A 53 2.86 -14.10 -5.66
CA LEU A 53 2.56 -12.80 -6.24
C LEU A 53 3.73 -12.33 -7.09
N ASN A 54 3.45 -11.55 -8.11
CA ASN A 54 4.49 -10.92 -8.92
C ASN A 54 4.40 -9.39 -8.83
N LEU A 55 5.43 -8.73 -9.34
CA LEU A 55 5.51 -7.29 -9.32
C LEU A 55 4.34 -6.63 -10.06
N THR A 56 3.92 -7.22 -11.18
CA THR A 56 2.79 -6.70 -11.97
C THR A 56 1.50 -6.69 -11.16
N GLU A 57 1.24 -7.75 -10.39
CA GLU A 57 0.05 -7.82 -9.54
C GLU A 57 0.08 -6.75 -8.44
N MET A 58 1.23 -6.55 -7.81
CA MET A 58 1.38 -5.51 -6.78
C MET A 58 1.25 -4.11 -7.37
N CYS A 59 1.83 -3.88 -8.53
CA CYS A 59 1.70 -2.60 -9.24
C CYS A 59 0.25 -2.33 -9.63
N GLN A 60 -0.47 -3.33 -10.11
CA GLN A 60 -1.88 -3.18 -10.48
C GLN A 60 -2.72 -2.82 -9.27
N ALA A 61 -2.50 -3.48 -8.13
CA ALA A 61 -3.19 -3.16 -6.89
C ALA A 61 -2.95 -1.70 -6.48
N ALA A 62 -1.71 -1.24 -6.57
CA ALA A 62 -1.35 0.14 -6.25
C ALA A 62 -2.01 1.13 -7.21
N LEU A 63 -2.02 0.83 -8.50
CA LEU A 63 -2.63 1.69 -9.51
C LEU A 63 -4.14 1.81 -9.32
N ASP A 64 -4.81 0.72 -8.95
CA ASP A 64 -6.25 0.72 -8.69
C ASP A 64 -6.56 1.64 -7.52
N ILE A 65 -5.75 1.62 -6.48
CA ILE A 65 -5.88 2.52 -5.32
C ILE A 65 -5.63 3.98 -5.74
N ARG A 66 -4.55 4.23 -6.48
CA ARG A 66 -4.18 5.58 -6.89
C ARG A 66 -5.22 6.21 -7.83
N ALA A 67 -5.98 5.40 -8.53
CA ALA A 67 -7.04 5.90 -9.43
C ALA A 67 -8.17 6.61 -8.67
N VAL A 68 -8.38 6.27 -7.40
CA VAL A 68 -9.53 6.78 -6.62
C VAL A 68 -9.14 7.49 -5.32
N SER A 69 -7.88 7.47 -4.94
CA SER A 69 -7.41 8.05 -3.68
C SER A 69 -6.09 8.77 -3.86
N GLY A 70 -5.96 9.91 -3.20
CA GLY A 70 -4.69 10.64 -3.11
C GLY A 70 -3.81 10.21 -1.94
N LEU A 71 -4.22 9.18 -1.19
CA LEU A 71 -3.48 8.71 -0.03
C LEU A 71 -2.09 8.22 -0.44
N PRO A 72 -1.00 8.75 0.16
CA PRO A 72 0.34 8.23 -0.09
C PRO A 72 0.42 6.75 0.28
N LEU A 73 1.07 5.94 -0.56
CA LEU A 73 1.19 4.50 -0.34
C LEU A 73 2.61 4.09 -0.04
N ILE A 74 2.75 3.18 0.92
CA ILE A 74 3.98 2.44 1.19
C ILE A 74 3.75 1.03 0.65
N LEU A 75 4.58 0.62 -0.31
CA LEU A 75 4.48 -0.69 -0.94
C LEU A 75 5.54 -1.62 -0.38
N ASP A 76 5.12 -2.84 -0.04
CA ASP A 76 6.06 -3.88 0.37
C ASP A 76 6.64 -4.53 -0.90
N GLY A 77 7.93 -4.31 -1.13
CA GLY A 77 8.64 -4.90 -2.25
C GLY A 77 9.10 -6.33 -2.01
N ALA A 78 8.86 -6.87 -0.82
CA ALA A 78 9.28 -8.21 -0.42
C ALA A 78 10.74 -8.50 -0.85
N CYS A 79 10.95 -9.55 -1.67
CA CYS A 79 12.27 -9.91 -2.19
C CYS A 79 12.57 -9.29 -3.56
N GLY A 80 11.74 -8.36 -4.05
CA GLY A 80 11.87 -7.77 -5.37
C GLY A 80 11.16 -8.55 -6.48
N TYR A 81 10.47 -9.62 -6.14
CA TYR A 81 9.68 -10.45 -7.07
C TYR A 81 10.49 -10.96 -8.26
N GLY A 82 11.76 -11.29 -8.02
CA GLY A 82 12.65 -11.78 -9.07
C GLY A 82 13.33 -10.67 -9.88
N ASP A 83 13.09 -9.42 -9.56
CA ASP A 83 13.70 -8.26 -10.21
C ASP A 83 14.74 -7.66 -9.25
N PRO A 84 16.03 -7.73 -9.59
CA PRO A 84 17.10 -7.27 -8.69
C PRO A 84 17.11 -5.77 -8.44
#